data_be290d470bdef7a3d44e3e403e5f4fba
#
_entry.id   be290d470bdef7a3d44e3e403e5f4fba
#
_cell.length_a   1.000
_cell.length_b   1.000
_cell.length_c   1.000
_cell.angle_alpha   90.00
_cell.angle_beta   90.00
_cell.angle_gamma   90.00
#
_symmetry.space_group_name_H-M   'P 1'
#
loop_
_entity.id
_entity.type
_entity.pdbx_description
1 polymer ?
#
loop_
_entity_poly.entity_id
_entity_poly.type
_entity_poly.pdbx_seq_one_letter_code
_entity_poly.pdbx_strand_id
1 'polypeptide(L)'
;MSYLVLARKWRPKTFADTVGQEHVLQALVNALESGRLHHAYLFAGTRGVGKTTIARILAKALNCEKGVTAEPCGECSACVEIDEGRFVDLIEVDAASKTKVDDTRDLLENVQYAPARGRYKVYLIDEVHMLSKSSFNALLKTLEEPPPHVKFLLATTDPQKLPVTVLSRCLQFNLTRLTPRLIQERLELICKAEKIPTDGAAVALLARAADGSLRDALSLLDQAIAYCGGKLDEGQVAAMLGTIDRDHVARLVRLLAAGDAAGIIDALREIDEQFPDYARLLEDLARVLQRVAVYQVVGSINDDDEIGDEVLREFADALSPADVQLFYQTALIGRRDLNLAPDPKSGAEMTLLRMLAFRPAAPAPAASDGAGGTGTGTSPGERPAAAP
;
A
#
# COMPACT_ATOMS: atom_id res chain seq x y z
N MET A 1 19.84 -26.02 -12.05
CA MET A 1 19.74 -24.54 -12.13
C MET A 1 19.07 -24.07 -10.85
N SER A 2 19.65 -23.12 -10.13
CA SER A 2 18.99 -22.57 -8.94
C SER A 2 17.78 -21.75 -9.37
N TYR A 3 16.64 -21.99 -8.75
CA TYR A 3 15.42 -21.20 -8.98
C TYR A 3 15.68 -19.74 -8.61
N LEU A 4 15.42 -18.82 -9.54
CA LEU A 4 15.54 -17.40 -9.30
C LEU A 4 14.15 -16.81 -9.07
N VAL A 5 13.91 -16.21 -7.91
CA VAL A 5 12.64 -15.58 -7.52
C VAL A 5 12.23 -14.56 -8.56
N LEU A 6 10.95 -14.55 -8.96
CA LEU A 6 10.42 -13.68 -10.02
C LEU A 6 10.69 -12.18 -9.75
N ALA A 7 10.60 -11.75 -8.52
CA ALA A 7 10.91 -10.37 -8.13
C ALA A 7 12.36 -9.94 -8.46
N ARG A 8 13.30 -10.89 -8.55
CA ARG A 8 14.68 -10.62 -8.97
C ARG A 8 14.84 -10.80 -10.48
N LYS A 9 14.23 -11.84 -11.08
CA LYS A 9 14.31 -12.15 -12.51
C LYS A 9 13.69 -11.04 -13.35
N TRP A 10 12.54 -10.52 -12.95
CA TRP A 10 11.76 -9.51 -13.65
C TRP A 10 11.98 -8.07 -13.14
N ARG A 11 13.10 -7.85 -12.45
CA ARG A 11 13.48 -6.49 -12.07
C ARG A 11 13.76 -5.68 -13.32
N PRO A 12 13.11 -4.49 -13.50
CA PRO A 12 13.36 -3.61 -14.64
C PRO A 12 14.84 -3.27 -14.80
N LYS A 13 15.34 -3.33 -16.03
CA LYS A 13 16.73 -3.04 -16.38
C LYS A 13 16.91 -1.73 -17.10
N THR A 14 15.84 -1.17 -17.65
CA THR A 14 15.80 0.13 -18.33
C THR A 14 14.66 0.97 -17.79
N PHE A 15 14.67 2.28 -18.06
CA PHE A 15 13.55 3.15 -17.71
C PHE A 15 12.26 2.73 -18.42
N ALA A 16 12.36 2.28 -19.68
CA ALA A 16 11.23 1.81 -20.47
C ALA A 16 10.56 0.54 -19.89
N ASP A 17 11.30 -0.31 -19.21
CA ASP A 17 10.76 -1.52 -18.57
C ASP A 17 10.01 -1.22 -17.27
N THR A 18 10.18 0.00 -16.73
CA THR A 18 9.59 0.39 -15.44
C THR A 18 8.10 0.65 -15.63
N VAL A 19 7.29 0.05 -14.77
CA VAL A 19 5.83 0.21 -14.79
C VAL A 19 5.43 1.39 -13.92
N GLY A 20 4.63 2.29 -14.47
CA GLY A 20 4.20 3.51 -13.81
C GLY A 20 5.34 4.51 -13.57
N GLN A 21 5.11 5.53 -12.75
CA GLN A 21 6.09 6.55 -12.37
C GLN A 21 6.53 7.47 -13.53
N GLU A 22 5.70 7.64 -14.56
CA GLU A 22 6.02 8.38 -15.80
C GLU A 22 6.58 9.77 -15.52
N HIS A 23 6.03 10.47 -14.52
CA HIS A 23 6.46 11.80 -14.10
C HIS A 23 7.91 11.83 -13.55
N VAL A 24 8.33 10.77 -12.84
CA VAL A 24 9.70 10.63 -12.32
C VAL A 24 10.64 10.25 -13.46
N LEU A 25 10.24 9.27 -14.28
CA LEU A 25 11.04 8.78 -15.39
C LEU A 25 11.31 9.89 -16.40
N GLN A 26 10.30 10.67 -16.80
CA GLN A 26 10.44 11.79 -17.70
C GLN A 26 11.44 12.84 -17.19
N ALA A 27 11.36 13.16 -15.90
CA ALA A 27 12.28 14.14 -15.30
C ALA A 27 13.73 13.62 -15.28
N LEU A 28 13.94 12.33 -15.00
CA LEU A 28 15.27 11.71 -15.02
C LEU A 28 15.85 11.64 -16.45
N VAL A 29 15.04 11.26 -17.44
CA VAL A 29 15.43 11.23 -18.85
C VAL A 29 15.85 12.62 -19.31
N ASN A 30 15.03 13.63 -19.05
CA ASN A 30 15.34 15.02 -19.40
C ASN A 30 16.63 15.53 -18.74
N ALA A 31 16.88 15.15 -17.46
CA ALA A 31 18.10 15.51 -16.77
C ALA A 31 19.36 14.86 -17.40
N LEU A 32 19.25 13.59 -17.82
CA LEU A 32 20.32 12.86 -18.49
C LEU A 32 20.62 13.43 -19.88
N GLU A 33 19.60 13.71 -20.67
CA GLU A 33 19.74 14.25 -22.02
C GLU A 33 20.27 15.69 -22.03
N SER A 34 19.84 16.53 -21.08
CA SER A 34 20.32 17.90 -20.95
C SER A 34 21.69 18.03 -20.27
N GLY A 35 22.22 16.94 -19.69
CA GLY A 35 23.46 16.95 -18.91
C GLY A 35 23.34 17.69 -17.55
N ARG A 36 22.13 18.06 -17.13
CA ARG A 36 21.86 18.76 -15.88
C ARG A 36 21.70 17.77 -14.72
N LEU A 37 22.80 17.16 -14.34
CA LEU A 37 22.83 16.11 -13.32
C LEU A 37 23.03 16.69 -11.92
N HIS A 38 22.01 16.58 -11.08
CA HIS A 38 22.13 16.95 -9.67
C HIS A 38 23.10 16.01 -8.94
N HIS A 39 23.69 16.47 -7.83
CA HIS A 39 24.60 15.64 -7.02
C HIS A 39 23.87 14.65 -6.12
N ALA A 40 22.62 14.93 -5.73
CA ALA A 40 21.84 14.09 -4.85
C ALA A 40 20.37 13.99 -5.30
N TYR A 41 19.87 12.77 -5.34
CA TYR A 41 18.48 12.43 -5.67
C TYR A 41 17.86 11.71 -4.48
N LEU A 42 16.63 12.06 -4.13
CA LEU A 42 15.86 11.39 -3.10
C LEU A 42 14.59 10.77 -3.69
N PHE A 43 14.50 9.46 -3.64
CA PHE A 43 13.33 8.68 -4.04
C PHE A 43 12.50 8.34 -2.82
N ALA A 44 11.34 8.99 -2.64
CA ALA A 44 10.40 8.73 -1.57
C ALA A 44 9.20 7.94 -2.09
N GLY A 45 8.63 7.06 -1.26
CA GLY A 45 7.44 6.28 -1.60
C GLY A 45 7.35 4.98 -0.82
N THR A 46 6.20 4.31 -0.86
CA THR A 46 5.98 3.06 -0.13
C THR A 46 6.93 1.94 -0.56
N ARG A 47 6.97 0.87 0.21
CA ARG A 47 7.81 -0.30 -0.12
C ARG A 47 7.36 -0.93 -1.44
N GLY A 48 8.32 -1.39 -2.24
CA GLY A 48 8.06 -2.17 -3.46
C GLY A 48 7.63 -1.39 -4.70
N VAL A 49 7.53 -0.05 -4.65
CA VAL A 49 7.12 0.81 -5.79
C VAL A 49 8.25 1.10 -6.79
N GLY A 50 9.47 0.58 -6.56
CA GLY A 50 10.57 0.69 -7.51
C GLY A 50 11.68 1.67 -7.17
N LYS A 51 11.73 2.27 -5.97
CA LYS A 51 12.77 3.25 -5.55
C LYS A 51 14.20 2.80 -5.88
N THR A 52 14.60 1.67 -5.30
CA THR A 52 15.96 1.10 -5.49
C THR A 52 16.20 0.64 -6.93
N THR A 53 15.17 0.23 -7.65
CA THR A 53 15.27 -0.16 -9.06
C THR A 53 15.56 1.05 -9.94
N ILE A 54 14.81 2.13 -9.82
CA ILE A 54 15.03 3.39 -10.56
C ILE A 54 16.41 3.95 -10.23
N ALA A 55 16.82 3.92 -8.97
CA ALA A 55 18.15 4.36 -8.56
C ALA A 55 19.27 3.53 -9.23
N ARG A 56 19.13 2.20 -9.34
CA ARG A 56 20.12 1.36 -10.06
C ARG A 56 20.13 1.64 -11.57
N ILE A 57 18.97 1.85 -12.18
CA ILE A 57 18.90 2.23 -13.61
C ILE A 57 19.59 3.57 -13.82
N LEU A 58 19.40 4.56 -12.93
CA LEU A 58 20.10 5.84 -12.98
C LEU A 58 21.61 5.66 -12.81
N ALA A 59 22.07 4.80 -11.90
CA ALA A 59 23.51 4.47 -11.74
C ALA A 59 24.09 3.86 -13.03
N LYS A 60 23.35 3.01 -13.74
CA LYS A 60 23.72 2.49 -15.07
C LYS A 60 23.79 3.58 -16.11
N ALA A 61 22.79 4.45 -16.16
CA ALA A 61 22.71 5.58 -17.08
C ALA A 61 23.92 6.53 -16.92
N LEU A 62 24.39 6.74 -15.69
CA LEU A 62 25.54 7.58 -15.37
C LEU A 62 26.88 6.93 -15.74
N ASN A 63 27.00 5.60 -15.60
CA ASN A 63 28.26 4.87 -15.73
C ASN A 63 28.37 3.97 -16.97
N CYS A 64 27.38 4.00 -17.88
CA CYS A 64 27.43 3.23 -19.13
C CYS A 64 28.65 3.63 -19.96
N GLU A 65 29.41 2.67 -20.49
CA GLU A 65 30.63 2.93 -21.27
C GLU A 65 30.35 3.76 -22.55
N LYS A 66 29.12 3.68 -23.09
CA LYS A 66 28.69 4.49 -24.26
C LYS A 66 28.51 5.98 -23.95
N GLY A 67 28.55 6.37 -22.67
CA GLY A 67 28.34 7.74 -22.23
C GLY A 67 27.26 7.83 -21.15
N VAL A 68 27.02 9.07 -20.66
CA VAL A 68 25.83 9.37 -19.87
C VAL A 68 24.65 9.37 -20.82
N THR A 69 23.65 8.51 -20.57
CA THR A 69 22.54 8.29 -21.49
C THR A 69 21.27 7.89 -20.74
N ALA A 70 20.12 8.25 -21.25
CA ALA A 70 18.84 7.77 -20.76
C ALA A 70 18.60 6.28 -21.08
N GLU A 71 19.30 5.75 -22.10
CA GLU A 71 19.21 4.35 -22.53
C GLU A 71 20.55 3.63 -22.30
N PRO A 72 20.82 3.11 -21.10
CA PRO A 72 22.01 2.33 -20.84
C PRO A 72 22.03 1.05 -21.68
N CYS A 73 23.19 0.72 -22.28
CA CYS A 73 23.27 -0.35 -23.27
C CYS A 73 22.96 -1.75 -22.73
N GLY A 74 23.07 -1.99 -21.41
CA GLY A 74 22.80 -3.30 -20.79
C GLY A 74 23.86 -4.38 -21.05
N GLU A 75 24.85 -4.16 -21.94
CA GLU A 75 25.82 -5.15 -22.40
C GLU A 75 27.26 -4.88 -21.95
N CYS A 76 27.62 -3.61 -21.70
CA CYS A 76 28.97 -3.26 -21.29
C CYS A 76 29.26 -3.73 -19.85
N SER A 77 30.54 -3.80 -19.48
CA SER A 77 30.96 -4.33 -18.19
C SER A 77 30.29 -3.61 -17.03
N ALA A 78 30.22 -2.28 -17.06
CA ALA A 78 29.58 -1.47 -16.04
C ALA A 78 28.07 -1.78 -15.91
N CYS A 79 27.34 -1.89 -17.03
CA CYS A 79 25.92 -2.21 -17.02
C CYS A 79 25.63 -3.60 -16.43
N VAL A 80 26.41 -4.60 -16.83
CA VAL A 80 26.25 -5.98 -16.35
C VAL A 80 26.58 -6.09 -14.86
N GLU A 81 27.70 -5.52 -14.45
CA GLU A 81 28.15 -5.55 -13.06
C GLU A 81 27.20 -4.80 -12.10
N ILE A 82 26.56 -3.71 -12.56
CA ILE A 82 25.53 -3.00 -11.79
C ILE A 82 24.26 -3.85 -11.64
N ASP A 83 23.83 -4.54 -12.71
CA ASP A 83 22.66 -5.44 -12.65
C ASP A 83 22.91 -6.62 -11.70
N GLU A 84 24.14 -7.11 -11.65
CA GLU A 84 24.56 -8.19 -10.76
C GLU A 84 24.91 -7.72 -9.33
N GLY A 85 25.01 -6.39 -9.12
CA GLY A 85 25.35 -5.79 -7.81
C GLY A 85 26.83 -5.96 -7.44
N ARG A 86 27.75 -6.00 -8.45
CA ARG A 86 29.20 -6.18 -8.27
C ARG A 86 30.05 -5.01 -8.75
N PHE A 87 29.41 -3.95 -9.22
CA PHE A 87 30.15 -2.76 -9.72
C PHE A 87 30.81 -2.01 -8.58
N VAL A 88 32.13 -1.82 -8.67
CA VAL A 88 32.96 -1.28 -7.59
C VAL A 88 32.59 0.18 -7.24
N ASP A 89 32.20 0.99 -8.23
CA ASP A 89 31.86 2.39 -8.04
C ASP A 89 30.36 2.61 -7.74
N LEU A 90 29.56 1.53 -7.57
CA LEU A 90 28.21 1.57 -7.01
C LEU A 90 28.22 0.98 -5.60
N ILE A 91 28.19 1.85 -4.61
CA ILE A 91 28.20 1.48 -3.19
C ILE A 91 26.75 1.45 -2.70
N GLU A 92 26.20 0.26 -2.51
CA GLU A 92 24.86 0.07 -2.00
C GLU A 92 24.88 -0.18 -0.50
N VAL A 93 24.14 0.64 0.23
CA VAL A 93 24.02 0.56 1.69
C VAL A 93 22.54 0.49 2.05
N ASP A 94 22.16 -0.55 2.78
CA ASP A 94 20.85 -0.64 3.42
C ASP A 94 20.99 -0.12 4.86
N ALA A 95 20.43 1.07 5.11
CA ALA A 95 20.52 1.72 6.42
C ALA A 95 19.67 1.03 7.51
N ALA A 96 18.73 0.14 7.12
CA ALA A 96 17.94 -0.65 8.07
C ALA A 96 18.72 -1.84 8.66
N SER A 97 19.83 -2.23 8.05
CA SER A 97 20.68 -3.33 8.48
C SER A 97 21.58 -2.88 9.66
N LYS A 98 21.28 -3.39 10.86
CA LYS A 98 21.95 -3.01 12.13
C LYS A 98 23.48 -3.21 12.15
N THR A 99 24.01 -4.04 11.28
CA THR A 99 25.47 -4.36 11.21
C THR A 99 26.30 -3.32 10.48
N LYS A 100 25.69 -2.31 9.85
CA LYS A 100 26.36 -1.37 8.95
C LYS A 100 26.27 0.11 9.37
N VAL A 101 25.80 0.42 10.57
CA VAL A 101 25.63 1.83 10.99
C VAL A 101 26.98 2.53 11.17
N ASP A 102 27.97 1.84 11.73
CA ASP A 102 29.33 2.37 11.89
C ASP A 102 30.08 2.31 10.56
N ASP A 103 29.92 1.26 9.78
CA ASP A 103 30.49 1.11 8.43
C ASP A 103 30.01 2.22 7.46
N THR A 104 28.77 2.69 7.62
CA THR A 104 28.22 3.76 6.78
C THR A 104 28.96 5.09 6.98
N ARG A 105 29.42 5.39 8.19
CA ARG A 105 30.20 6.57 8.47
C ARG A 105 31.54 6.50 7.76
N ASP A 106 32.23 5.38 7.86
CA ASP A 106 33.54 5.16 7.24
C ASP A 106 33.44 5.21 5.70
N LEU A 107 32.34 4.68 5.16
CA LEU A 107 32.06 4.77 3.73
C LEU A 107 31.85 6.22 3.26
N LEU A 108 31.17 7.05 4.08
CA LEU A 108 30.92 8.45 3.76
C LEU A 108 32.20 9.31 3.94
N GLU A 109 33.10 8.94 4.83
CA GLU A 109 34.40 9.60 4.97
C GLU A 109 35.32 9.35 3.76
N ASN A 110 35.11 8.22 3.05
CA ASN A 110 35.83 7.82 1.84
C ASN A 110 35.26 8.40 0.52
N VAL A 111 34.34 9.34 0.59
CA VAL A 111 33.69 9.93 -0.60
C VAL A 111 34.66 10.74 -1.47
N GLN A 112 35.71 11.29 -0.90
CA GLN A 112 36.69 12.16 -1.58
C GLN A 112 37.49 11.44 -2.67
N TYR A 113 37.59 10.11 -2.61
CA TYR A 113 38.37 9.34 -3.59
C TYR A 113 37.67 9.24 -4.94
N ALA A 114 38.45 9.43 -6.02
CA ALA A 114 37.97 9.26 -7.37
C ALA A 114 37.40 7.85 -7.62
N PRO A 115 36.45 7.70 -8.58
CA PRO A 115 35.95 6.38 -8.99
C PRO A 115 37.09 5.53 -9.54
N ALA A 116 37.01 4.22 -9.34
CA ALA A 116 38.04 3.26 -9.79
C ALA A 116 37.92 2.95 -11.29
N ARG A 117 36.70 2.84 -11.82
CA ARG A 117 36.42 2.45 -13.22
C ARG A 117 35.33 3.29 -13.86
N GLY A 118 34.32 3.70 -13.09
CA GLY A 118 33.18 4.46 -13.57
C GLY A 118 33.50 5.95 -13.83
N ARG A 119 32.54 6.66 -14.44
CA ARG A 119 32.59 8.13 -14.51
C ARG A 119 32.22 8.76 -13.19
N TYR A 120 31.27 8.14 -12.50
CA TYR A 120 30.74 8.61 -11.23
C TYR A 120 30.82 7.52 -10.19
N LYS A 121 31.21 7.90 -8.98
CA LYS A 121 31.08 7.09 -7.77
C LYS A 121 29.68 7.32 -7.22
N VAL A 122 28.87 6.27 -7.20
CA VAL A 122 27.44 6.36 -6.85
C VAL A 122 27.21 5.72 -5.49
N TYR A 123 26.63 6.47 -4.59
CA TYR A 123 26.20 5.98 -3.26
C TYR A 123 24.69 5.80 -3.28
N LEU A 124 24.23 4.55 -3.29
CA LEU A 124 22.83 4.18 -3.17
C LEU A 124 22.54 3.80 -1.71
N ILE A 125 21.83 4.67 -1.00
CA ILE A 125 21.47 4.45 0.41
C ILE A 125 19.97 4.17 0.46
N ASP A 126 19.63 2.91 0.77
CA ASP A 126 18.24 2.50 0.94
C ASP A 126 17.80 2.69 2.39
N GLU A 127 16.53 3.04 2.59
CA GLU A 127 15.91 3.39 3.88
C GLU A 127 16.75 4.42 4.65
N VAL A 128 17.17 5.47 3.97
CA VAL A 128 18.08 6.51 4.50
C VAL A 128 17.60 7.13 5.81
N HIS A 129 16.31 7.12 6.11
CA HIS A 129 15.75 7.60 7.37
C HIS A 129 16.18 6.78 8.59
N MET A 130 16.76 5.59 8.38
CA MET A 130 17.29 4.72 9.44
C MET A 130 18.74 5.03 9.80
N LEU A 131 19.40 5.96 9.12
CA LEU A 131 20.76 6.38 9.45
C LEU A 131 20.85 6.96 10.87
N SER A 132 21.99 6.75 11.51
CA SER A 132 22.30 7.40 12.79
C SER A 132 22.51 8.91 12.62
N LYS A 133 22.38 9.67 13.71
CA LYS A 133 22.68 11.11 13.72
C LYS A 133 24.10 11.42 13.26
N SER A 134 25.08 10.58 13.61
CA SER A 134 26.48 10.73 13.19
C SER A 134 26.66 10.52 11.70
N SER A 135 26.00 9.49 11.13
CA SER A 135 26.01 9.21 9.68
C SER A 135 25.29 10.31 8.89
N PHE A 136 24.18 10.86 9.41
CA PHE A 136 23.55 12.04 8.79
C PHE A 136 24.48 13.26 8.75
N ASN A 137 25.20 13.54 9.83
CA ASN A 137 26.15 14.65 9.86
C ASN A 137 27.29 14.46 8.87
N ALA A 138 27.80 13.23 8.69
CA ALA A 138 28.79 12.91 7.66
C ALA A 138 28.25 13.12 6.25
N LEU A 139 27.02 12.63 5.99
CA LEU A 139 26.32 12.82 4.72
C LEU A 139 26.10 14.31 4.41
N LEU A 140 25.65 15.11 5.39
CA LEU A 140 25.40 16.54 5.22
C LEU A 140 26.64 17.30 4.78
N LYS A 141 27.80 17.03 5.35
CA LYS A 141 29.09 17.67 4.95
C LYS A 141 29.35 17.45 3.46
N THR A 142 29.12 16.24 2.98
CA THR A 142 29.36 15.90 1.57
C THR A 142 28.26 16.44 0.63
N LEU A 143 27.01 16.56 1.12
CA LEU A 143 25.93 17.17 0.37
C LEU A 143 26.07 18.70 0.22
N GLU A 144 26.78 19.36 1.15
CA GLU A 144 27.10 20.80 1.08
C GLU A 144 28.19 21.11 0.06
N GLU A 145 29.25 20.31 0.05
CA GLU A 145 30.38 20.46 -0.87
C GLU A 145 30.62 19.12 -1.63
N PRO A 146 29.73 18.75 -2.57
CA PRO A 146 29.81 17.45 -3.22
C PRO A 146 30.98 17.44 -4.23
N PRO A 147 31.86 16.42 -4.20
CA PRO A 147 32.84 16.22 -5.26
C PRO A 147 32.12 16.00 -6.61
N PRO A 148 32.63 16.54 -7.73
CA PRO A 148 31.95 16.52 -9.03
C PRO A 148 31.72 15.10 -9.57
N HIS A 149 32.55 14.15 -9.15
CA HIS A 149 32.48 12.74 -9.54
C HIS A 149 31.56 11.88 -8.65
N VAL A 150 30.93 12.47 -7.62
CA VAL A 150 30.07 11.73 -6.68
C VAL A 150 28.61 12.02 -6.96
N LYS A 151 27.79 10.97 -6.86
CA LYS A 151 26.32 11.05 -6.92
C LYS A 151 25.70 10.27 -5.78
N PHE A 152 24.75 10.90 -5.08
CA PHE A 152 23.95 10.27 -4.03
C PHE A 152 22.57 9.92 -4.55
N LEU A 153 22.17 8.66 -4.39
CA LEU A 153 20.85 8.14 -4.70
C LEU A 153 20.25 7.64 -3.38
N LEU A 154 19.40 8.46 -2.79
CA LEU A 154 18.80 8.18 -1.48
C LEU A 154 17.40 7.61 -1.70
N ALA A 155 17.03 6.54 -0.99
CA ALA A 155 15.71 5.98 -1.02
C ALA A 155 15.11 5.94 0.40
N THR A 156 13.83 6.25 0.54
CA THR A 156 13.12 6.23 1.82
C THR A 156 11.66 5.85 1.67
N THR A 157 11.13 5.13 2.65
CA THR A 157 9.69 4.92 2.81
C THR A 157 9.03 6.04 3.63
N ASP A 158 9.80 6.78 4.41
CA ASP A 158 9.29 7.83 5.29
C ASP A 158 10.12 9.13 5.15
N PRO A 159 9.75 10.01 4.20
CA PRO A 159 10.47 11.27 4.00
C PRO A 159 10.32 12.25 5.18
N GLN A 160 9.27 12.09 6.00
CA GLN A 160 9.01 12.99 7.13
C GLN A 160 10.04 12.82 8.27
N LYS A 161 10.68 11.65 8.36
CA LYS A 161 11.75 11.39 9.32
C LYS A 161 13.10 11.98 8.93
N LEU A 162 13.21 12.48 7.69
CA LEU A 162 14.48 13.06 7.23
C LEU A 162 14.64 14.52 7.71
N PRO A 163 15.87 14.91 8.11
CA PRO A 163 16.14 16.30 8.44
C PRO A 163 15.88 17.22 7.23
N VAL A 164 15.27 18.38 7.48
CA VAL A 164 14.99 19.39 6.43
C VAL A 164 16.28 19.83 5.71
N THR A 165 17.42 19.80 6.42
CA THR A 165 18.75 20.11 5.88
C THR A 165 19.20 19.13 4.78
N VAL A 166 18.79 17.86 4.85
CA VAL A 166 19.01 16.86 3.79
C VAL A 166 18.03 17.10 2.64
N LEU A 167 16.74 17.28 2.97
CA LEU A 167 15.69 17.48 1.98
C LEU A 167 15.95 18.69 1.07
N SER A 168 16.47 19.78 1.64
CA SER A 168 16.77 21.02 0.87
C SER A 168 17.95 20.89 -0.10
N ARG A 169 18.78 19.84 0.03
CA ARG A 169 19.97 19.59 -0.80
C ARG A 169 19.78 18.46 -1.81
N CYS A 170 18.61 17.83 -1.82
CA CYS A 170 18.30 16.72 -2.71
C CYS A 170 17.20 17.10 -3.71
N LEU A 171 17.31 16.61 -4.92
CA LEU A 171 16.20 16.62 -5.86
C LEU A 171 15.24 15.49 -5.49
N GLN A 172 14.02 15.86 -5.07
CA GLN A 172 13.07 14.91 -4.52
C GLN A 172 12.12 14.37 -5.58
N PHE A 173 11.93 13.05 -5.59
CA PHE A 173 10.98 12.33 -6.43
C PHE A 173 10.06 11.47 -5.56
N ASN A 174 8.76 11.75 -5.64
CA ASN A 174 7.75 11.00 -4.93
C ASN A 174 7.17 9.93 -5.85
N LEU A 175 7.45 8.66 -5.54
CA LEU A 175 6.90 7.52 -6.23
C LEU A 175 5.54 7.16 -5.65
N THR A 176 4.58 6.95 -6.54
CA THR A 176 3.21 6.61 -6.18
C THR A 176 3.01 5.09 -6.16
N ARG A 177 2.00 4.62 -5.42
CA ARG A 177 1.55 3.24 -5.50
C ARG A 177 1.04 2.94 -6.89
N LEU A 178 1.29 1.73 -7.37
CA LEU A 178 0.76 1.27 -8.65
C LEU A 178 -0.73 0.94 -8.50
N THR A 179 -1.50 1.24 -9.53
CA THR A 179 -2.89 0.81 -9.56
C THR A 179 -2.99 -0.72 -9.71
N PRO A 180 -4.01 -1.36 -9.15
CA PRO A 180 -4.23 -2.81 -9.31
C PRO A 180 -4.23 -3.24 -10.78
N ARG A 181 -4.78 -2.43 -11.67
CA ARG A 181 -4.81 -2.67 -13.11
C ARG A 181 -3.40 -2.75 -13.71
N LEU A 182 -2.52 -1.80 -13.41
CA LEU A 182 -1.13 -1.82 -13.90
C LEU A 182 -0.36 -3.04 -13.38
N ILE A 183 -0.60 -3.42 -12.13
CA ILE A 183 0.01 -4.62 -11.54
C ILE A 183 -0.52 -5.86 -12.26
N GLN A 184 -1.83 -5.96 -12.48
CA GLN A 184 -2.46 -7.09 -13.18
C GLN A 184 -1.89 -7.25 -14.58
N GLU A 185 -1.87 -6.18 -15.39
CA GLU A 185 -1.31 -6.19 -16.74
C GLU A 185 0.16 -6.67 -16.74
N ARG A 186 0.95 -6.25 -15.74
CA ARG A 186 2.34 -6.69 -15.61
C ARG A 186 2.47 -8.15 -15.20
N LEU A 187 1.64 -8.64 -14.27
CA LEU A 187 1.61 -10.04 -13.87
C LEU A 187 1.19 -10.96 -15.03
N GLU A 188 0.17 -10.58 -15.81
CA GLU A 188 -0.27 -11.32 -16.99
C GLU A 188 0.84 -11.45 -18.04
N LEU A 189 1.57 -10.35 -18.30
CA LEU A 189 2.72 -10.37 -19.19
C LEU A 189 3.78 -11.35 -18.70
N ILE A 190 4.08 -11.37 -17.40
CA ILE A 190 5.07 -12.26 -16.80
C ILE A 190 4.60 -13.70 -16.86
N CYS A 191 3.35 -14.00 -16.49
CA CYS A 191 2.78 -15.35 -16.59
C CYS A 191 2.85 -15.89 -18.02
N LYS A 192 2.56 -15.05 -19.01
CA LYS A 192 2.65 -15.37 -20.43
C LYS A 192 4.08 -15.70 -20.86
N ALA A 193 5.06 -14.90 -20.40
CA ALA A 193 6.48 -15.12 -20.68
C ALA A 193 7.03 -16.39 -20.00
N GLU A 194 6.60 -16.68 -18.77
CA GLU A 194 6.97 -17.88 -18.01
C GLU A 194 6.15 -19.12 -18.40
N LYS A 195 5.17 -18.97 -19.34
CA LYS A 195 4.27 -20.05 -19.78
C LYS A 195 3.45 -20.67 -18.65
N ILE A 196 3.00 -19.84 -17.72
CA ILE A 196 2.16 -20.25 -16.60
C ILE A 196 0.70 -20.07 -17.00
N PRO A 197 -0.11 -21.13 -17.07
CA PRO A 197 -1.54 -21.01 -17.32
C PRO A 197 -2.22 -20.25 -16.17
N THR A 198 -2.91 -19.17 -16.50
CA THR A 198 -3.51 -18.30 -15.49
C THR A 198 -4.96 -17.98 -15.84
N ASP A 199 -5.81 -17.92 -14.81
CA ASP A 199 -7.11 -17.26 -14.89
C ASP A 199 -6.93 -15.76 -14.62
N GLY A 200 -7.60 -14.91 -15.40
CA GLY A 200 -7.56 -13.45 -15.20
C GLY A 200 -8.05 -13.02 -13.82
N ALA A 201 -9.05 -13.71 -13.26
CA ALA A 201 -9.56 -13.46 -11.93
C ALA A 201 -8.51 -13.76 -10.84
N ALA A 202 -7.76 -14.86 -10.98
CA ALA A 202 -6.66 -15.20 -10.09
C ALA A 202 -5.56 -14.12 -10.06
N VAL A 203 -5.19 -13.60 -11.24
CA VAL A 203 -4.18 -12.53 -11.35
C VAL A 203 -4.69 -11.22 -10.75
N ALA A 204 -5.98 -10.90 -10.95
CA ALA A 204 -6.60 -9.74 -10.35
C ALA A 204 -6.61 -9.81 -8.81
N LEU A 205 -6.82 -10.99 -8.21
CA LEU A 205 -6.71 -11.20 -6.76
C LEU A 205 -5.30 -10.91 -6.26
N LEU A 206 -4.26 -11.42 -6.95
CA LEU A 206 -2.86 -11.17 -6.60
C LEU A 206 -2.51 -9.69 -6.71
N ALA A 207 -2.96 -9.01 -7.77
CA ALA A 207 -2.71 -7.59 -8.01
C ALA A 207 -3.31 -6.72 -6.90
N ARG A 208 -4.49 -7.05 -6.41
CA ARG A 208 -5.15 -6.39 -5.28
C ARG A 208 -4.43 -6.64 -3.96
N ALA A 209 -4.11 -7.91 -3.68
CA ALA A 209 -3.42 -8.29 -2.45
C ALA A 209 -2.04 -7.63 -2.30
N ALA A 210 -1.43 -7.20 -3.41
CA ALA A 210 -0.14 -6.54 -3.44
C ALA A 210 -0.15 -5.07 -2.98
N ASP A 211 -1.31 -4.45 -2.77
CA ASP A 211 -1.48 -3.08 -2.23
C ASP A 211 -0.57 -2.02 -2.91
N GLY A 212 -0.51 -2.06 -4.24
CA GLY A 212 0.28 -1.10 -5.02
C GLY A 212 1.78 -1.36 -5.09
N SER A 213 2.26 -2.50 -4.55
CA SER A 213 3.66 -2.92 -4.55
C SER A 213 3.91 -4.01 -5.61
N LEU A 214 4.63 -3.70 -6.68
CA LEU A 214 4.98 -4.70 -7.69
C LEU A 214 5.91 -5.80 -7.15
N ARG A 215 6.78 -5.46 -6.18
CA ARG A 215 7.65 -6.45 -5.55
C ARG A 215 6.85 -7.50 -4.77
N ASP A 216 5.85 -7.04 -4.00
CA ASP A 216 5.01 -7.94 -3.22
C ASP A 216 4.08 -8.74 -4.15
N ALA A 217 3.58 -8.13 -5.24
CA ALA A 217 2.83 -8.82 -6.29
C ALA A 217 3.62 -9.99 -6.88
N LEU A 218 4.90 -9.79 -7.22
CA LEU A 218 5.76 -10.85 -7.76
C LEU A 218 6.08 -11.92 -6.71
N SER A 219 6.21 -11.55 -5.44
CA SER A 219 6.40 -12.51 -4.35
C SER A 219 5.14 -13.35 -4.11
N LEU A 220 3.96 -12.73 -4.16
CA LEU A 220 2.68 -13.43 -4.09
C LEU A 220 2.46 -14.35 -5.31
N LEU A 221 2.89 -13.91 -6.49
CA LEU A 221 2.85 -14.75 -7.69
C LEU A 221 3.74 -16.00 -7.54
N ASP A 222 4.96 -15.85 -7.03
CA ASP A 222 5.85 -16.99 -6.74
C ASP A 222 5.21 -17.98 -5.76
N GLN A 223 4.58 -17.47 -4.71
CA GLN A 223 3.86 -18.29 -3.73
C GLN A 223 2.66 -18.99 -4.37
N ALA A 224 1.88 -18.28 -5.20
CA ALA A 224 0.72 -18.86 -5.88
C ALA A 224 1.12 -19.97 -6.86
N ILE A 225 2.22 -19.80 -7.61
CA ILE A 225 2.73 -20.84 -8.50
C ILE A 225 3.12 -22.10 -7.70
N ALA A 226 3.77 -21.92 -6.56
CA ALA A 226 4.17 -23.05 -5.70
C ALA A 226 2.94 -23.74 -5.07
N TYR A 227 1.95 -22.97 -4.61
CA TYR A 227 0.75 -23.49 -3.96
C TYR A 227 -0.18 -24.21 -4.94
N CYS A 228 -0.43 -23.61 -6.10
CA CYS A 228 -1.36 -24.13 -7.11
C CYS A 228 -0.72 -25.19 -8.05
N GLY A 229 0.53 -25.57 -7.83
CA GLY A 229 1.18 -26.60 -8.66
C GLY A 229 1.41 -26.19 -10.12
N GLY A 230 1.50 -24.89 -10.40
CA GLY A 230 1.87 -24.34 -11.71
C GLY A 230 0.71 -23.89 -12.61
N LYS A 231 -0.55 -24.04 -12.17
CA LYS A 231 -1.73 -23.46 -12.83
C LYS A 231 -2.43 -22.55 -11.84
N LEU A 232 -2.57 -21.27 -12.18
CA LEU A 232 -3.24 -20.31 -11.30
C LEU A 232 -4.76 -20.35 -11.53
N ASP A 233 -5.47 -20.80 -10.52
CA ASP A 233 -6.91 -20.89 -10.45
C ASP A 233 -7.42 -19.93 -9.36
N GLU A 234 -8.55 -19.25 -9.61
CA GLU A 234 -9.08 -18.23 -8.69
C GLU A 234 -9.32 -18.78 -7.28
N GLY A 235 -9.98 -19.95 -7.17
CA GLY A 235 -10.31 -20.53 -5.87
C GLY A 235 -9.08 -20.92 -5.05
N GLN A 236 -8.06 -21.48 -5.71
CA GLN A 236 -6.82 -21.86 -5.04
C GLN A 236 -6.00 -20.62 -4.62
N VAL A 237 -5.96 -19.58 -5.46
CA VAL A 237 -5.29 -18.31 -5.12
C VAL A 237 -6.02 -17.61 -3.99
N ALA A 238 -7.35 -17.59 -3.99
CA ALA A 238 -8.15 -17.04 -2.90
C ALA A 238 -7.88 -17.77 -1.57
N ALA A 239 -7.83 -19.10 -1.59
CA ALA A 239 -7.51 -19.91 -0.41
C ALA A 239 -6.07 -19.66 0.09
N MET A 240 -5.09 -19.56 -0.81
CA MET A 240 -3.70 -19.24 -0.45
C MET A 240 -3.57 -17.85 0.18
N LEU A 241 -4.29 -16.87 -0.34
CA LEU A 241 -4.28 -15.50 0.18
C LEU A 241 -5.05 -15.36 1.50
N GLY A 242 -5.79 -16.39 1.91
CA GLY A 242 -6.72 -16.31 3.03
C GLY A 242 -7.78 -15.22 2.81
N THR A 243 -8.10 -14.95 1.53
CA THR A 243 -9.18 -14.02 1.22
C THR A 243 -10.48 -14.68 1.63
N ILE A 244 -11.17 -14.07 2.58
CA ILE A 244 -12.52 -14.46 2.96
C ILE A 244 -13.38 -14.29 1.72
N ASP A 245 -14.16 -15.31 1.41
CA ASP A 245 -15.07 -15.28 0.27
C ASP A 245 -15.95 -14.01 0.38
N ARG A 246 -16.07 -13.27 -0.71
CA ARG A 246 -16.90 -12.06 -0.79
C ARG A 246 -18.32 -12.32 -0.33
N ASP A 247 -18.80 -13.53 -0.58
CA ASP A 247 -20.13 -13.96 -0.16
C ASP A 247 -20.27 -13.94 1.36
N HIS A 248 -19.20 -14.23 2.13
CA HIS A 248 -19.23 -14.12 3.59
C HIS A 248 -19.36 -12.68 4.08
N VAL A 249 -18.62 -11.73 3.46
CA VAL A 249 -18.74 -10.31 3.82
C VAL A 249 -20.13 -9.78 3.44
N ALA A 250 -20.61 -10.11 2.25
CA ALA A 250 -21.95 -9.73 1.80
C ALA A 250 -23.04 -10.32 2.71
N ARG A 251 -22.89 -11.59 3.13
CA ARG A 251 -23.79 -12.25 4.08
C ARG A 251 -23.77 -11.53 5.44
N LEU A 252 -22.60 -11.17 5.95
CA LEU A 252 -22.50 -10.41 7.20
C LEU A 252 -23.19 -9.05 7.12
N VAL A 253 -23.07 -8.33 5.99
CA VAL A 253 -23.78 -7.05 5.79
C VAL A 253 -25.29 -7.25 5.77
N ARG A 254 -25.80 -8.33 5.12
CA ARG A 254 -27.24 -8.67 5.14
C ARG A 254 -27.73 -8.99 6.55
N LEU A 255 -26.98 -9.75 7.31
CA LEU A 255 -27.31 -10.11 8.71
C LEU A 255 -27.28 -8.87 9.63
N LEU A 256 -26.31 -7.97 9.44
CA LEU A 256 -26.28 -6.70 10.14
C LEU A 256 -27.48 -5.81 9.79
N ALA A 257 -27.86 -5.75 8.51
CA ALA A 257 -29.06 -5.03 8.07
C ALA A 257 -30.34 -5.60 8.69
N ALA A 258 -30.45 -6.93 8.74
CA ALA A 258 -31.58 -7.63 9.35
C ALA A 258 -31.59 -7.55 10.90
N GLY A 259 -30.46 -7.19 11.53
CA GLY A 259 -30.33 -7.22 13.00
C GLY A 259 -30.26 -8.62 13.59
N ASP A 260 -29.85 -9.61 12.80
CA ASP A 260 -29.78 -11.02 13.20
C ASP A 260 -28.45 -11.37 13.89
N ALA A 261 -28.43 -11.21 15.21
CA ALA A 261 -27.26 -11.53 16.02
C ALA A 261 -26.90 -13.02 16.00
N ALA A 262 -27.91 -13.91 15.96
CA ALA A 262 -27.68 -15.36 15.96
C ALA A 262 -27.03 -15.78 14.62
N GLY A 263 -27.59 -15.30 13.49
CA GLY A 263 -27.03 -15.54 12.17
C GLY A 263 -25.59 -15.02 12.00
N ILE A 264 -25.23 -13.89 12.63
CA ILE A 264 -23.86 -13.38 12.64
C ILE A 264 -22.90 -14.34 13.33
N ILE A 265 -23.26 -14.86 14.51
CA ILE A 265 -22.43 -15.81 15.26
C ILE A 265 -22.27 -17.13 14.48
N ASP A 266 -23.33 -17.61 13.84
CA ASP A 266 -23.27 -18.83 13.03
C ASP A 266 -22.41 -18.59 11.76
N ALA A 267 -22.55 -17.46 11.10
CA ALA A 267 -21.70 -17.10 9.96
C ALA A 267 -20.20 -16.99 10.37
N LEU A 268 -19.90 -16.44 11.55
CA LEU A 268 -18.52 -16.39 12.04
C LEU A 268 -17.96 -17.79 12.38
N ARG A 269 -18.79 -18.74 12.82
CA ARG A 269 -18.35 -20.13 13.04
C ARG A 269 -17.98 -20.82 11.72
N GLU A 270 -18.80 -20.64 10.69
CA GLU A 270 -18.50 -21.17 9.35
C GLU A 270 -17.20 -20.58 8.79
N ILE A 271 -17.01 -19.28 8.95
CA ILE A 271 -15.78 -18.58 8.55
C ILE A 271 -14.56 -19.12 9.33
N ASP A 272 -14.70 -19.37 10.64
CA ASP A 272 -13.62 -19.85 11.52
C ASP A 272 -13.06 -21.22 11.08
N GLU A 273 -13.88 -22.08 10.49
CA GLU A 273 -13.45 -23.37 9.94
C GLU A 273 -12.39 -23.23 8.83
N GLN A 274 -12.30 -22.06 8.17
CA GLN A 274 -11.38 -21.76 7.10
C GLN A 274 -10.11 -21.03 7.57
N PHE A 275 -9.87 -20.90 8.86
CA PHE A 275 -8.74 -20.18 9.48
C PHE A 275 -8.56 -18.73 8.94
N PRO A 276 -9.57 -17.87 9.10
CA PRO A 276 -9.57 -16.55 8.49
C PRO A 276 -8.65 -15.57 9.22
N ASP A 277 -8.19 -14.56 8.46
CA ASP A 277 -7.65 -13.33 9.03
C ASP A 277 -8.80 -12.38 9.41
N TYR A 278 -9.16 -12.35 10.70
CA TYR A 278 -10.22 -11.48 11.23
C TYR A 278 -9.94 -9.98 11.09
N ALA A 279 -8.67 -9.58 11.07
CA ALA A 279 -8.31 -8.18 10.82
C ALA A 279 -8.68 -7.79 9.38
N ARG A 280 -8.46 -8.70 8.44
CA ARG A 280 -8.84 -8.55 7.04
C ARG A 280 -10.35 -8.60 6.85
N LEU A 281 -11.06 -9.48 7.56
CA LEU A 281 -12.53 -9.50 7.55
C LEU A 281 -13.13 -8.15 7.90
N LEU A 282 -12.65 -7.53 8.98
CA LEU A 282 -13.12 -6.22 9.42
C LEU A 282 -12.70 -5.10 8.46
N GLU A 283 -11.54 -5.23 7.79
CA GLU A 283 -11.12 -4.30 6.75
C GLU A 283 -12.02 -4.38 5.51
N ASP A 284 -12.30 -5.59 5.03
CA ASP A 284 -13.17 -5.81 3.87
C ASP A 284 -14.60 -5.36 4.17
N LEU A 285 -15.10 -5.64 5.37
CA LEU A 285 -16.38 -5.12 5.84
C LEU A 285 -16.42 -3.58 5.84
N ALA A 286 -15.38 -2.93 6.37
CA ALA A 286 -15.28 -1.47 6.35
C ALA A 286 -15.24 -0.93 4.93
N ARG A 287 -14.53 -1.60 4.01
CA ARG A 287 -14.48 -1.21 2.59
C ARG A 287 -15.85 -1.28 1.93
N VAL A 288 -16.61 -2.36 2.17
CA VAL A 288 -17.98 -2.50 1.66
C VAL A 288 -18.87 -1.38 2.19
N LEU A 289 -18.84 -1.13 3.51
CA LEU A 289 -19.65 -0.09 4.14
C LEU A 289 -19.30 1.31 3.63
N GLN A 290 -18.02 1.60 3.39
CA GLN A 290 -17.57 2.86 2.78
C GLN A 290 -18.16 3.04 1.38
N ARG A 291 -18.18 1.98 0.57
CA ARG A 291 -18.78 2.03 -0.77
C ARG A 291 -20.28 2.22 -0.72
N VAL A 292 -20.96 1.55 0.19
CA VAL A 292 -22.40 1.76 0.43
C VAL A 292 -22.67 3.23 0.80
N ALA A 293 -21.85 3.82 1.69
CA ALA A 293 -21.98 5.23 2.05
C ALA A 293 -21.80 6.17 0.85
N VAL A 294 -20.81 5.90 -0.01
CA VAL A 294 -20.60 6.68 -1.25
C VAL A 294 -21.79 6.52 -2.19
N TYR A 295 -22.26 5.28 -2.37
CA TYR A 295 -23.43 5.01 -3.22
C TYR A 295 -24.69 5.73 -2.74
N GLN A 296 -24.94 5.77 -1.43
CA GLN A 296 -26.08 6.48 -0.84
C GLN A 296 -26.06 8.00 -1.12
N VAL A 297 -24.86 8.59 -1.29
CA VAL A 297 -24.71 10.04 -1.54
C VAL A 297 -24.64 10.38 -3.02
N VAL A 298 -23.95 9.57 -3.81
CA VAL A 298 -23.63 9.87 -5.23
C VAL A 298 -24.61 9.18 -6.20
N GLY A 299 -25.22 8.05 -5.79
CA GLY A 299 -26.18 7.30 -6.58
C GLY A 299 -25.59 6.38 -7.66
N SER A 300 -24.29 6.47 -7.93
CA SER A 300 -23.56 5.58 -8.83
C SER A 300 -22.08 5.56 -8.49
N ILE A 301 -21.43 4.43 -8.68
CA ILE A 301 -19.97 4.32 -8.53
C ILE A 301 -19.44 3.79 -9.87
N ASN A 302 -18.69 4.63 -10.59
CA ASN A 302 -18.04 4.28 -11.85
C ASN A 302 -16.65 3.66 -11.60
N ASP A 303 -16.56 2.62 -10.78
CA ASP A 303 -15.30 1.93 -10.58
C ASP A 303 -15.41 0.48 -11.05
N ASP A 304 -14.36 0.00 -11.74
CA ASP A 304 -14.14 -1.39 -12.16
C ASP A 304 -13.99 -2.35 -10.95
N ASP A 305 -14.58 -2.01 -9.81
CA ASP A 305 -14.39 -2.65 -8.54
C ASP A 305 -15.50 -3.65 -8.17
N GLU A 306 -15.06 -4.64 -7.65
CA GLU A 306 -15.38 -5.89 -6.94
C GLU A 306 -16.81 -6.19 -6.49
N ILE A 307 -17.69 -5.20 -6.23
CA ILE A 307 -19.07 -5.40 -5.78
C ILE A 307 -19.98 -4.82 -6.85
N GLY A 308 -20.76 -5.67 -7.48
CA GLY A 308 -21.70 -5.22 -8.51
C GLY A 308 -22.65 -4.15 -7.99
N ASP A 309 -23.03 -3.21 -8.86
CA ASP A 309 -23.96 -2.11 -8.53
C ASP A 309 -25.29 -2.62 -7.93
N GLU A 310 -25.73 -3.81 -8.30
CA GLU A 310 -26.96 -4.44 -7.76
C GLU A 310 -26.83 -4.73 -6.26
N VAL A 311 -25.68 -5.28 -5.82
CA VAL A 311 -25.42 -5.61 -4.41
C VAL A 311 -25.24 -4.33 -3.59
N LEU A 312 -24.57 -3.31 -4.15
CA LEU A 312 -24.43 -2.02 -3.49
C LEU A 312 -25.77 -1.32 -3.31
N ARG A 313 -26.66 -1.41 -4.31
CA ARG A 313 -28.03 -0.90 -4.20
C ARG A 313 -28.81 -1.65 -3.13
N GLU A 314 -28.75 -3.01 -3.12
CA GLU A 314 -29.37 -3.83 -2.07
C GLU A 314 -28.98 -3.34 -0.67
N PHE A 315 -27.68 -3.13 -0.44
CA PHE A 315 -27.18 -2.69 0.85
C PHE A 315 -27.54 -1.23 1.17
N ALA A 316 -27.52 -0.35 0.18
CA ALA A 316 -27.88 1.05 0.35
C ALA A 316 -29.36 1.23 0.71
N ASP A 317 -30.23 0.37 0.17
CA ASP A 317 -31.66 0.35 0.47
C ASP A 317 -31.95 -0.31 1.83
N ALA A 318 -31.16 -1.31 2.22
CA ALA A 318 -31.34 -2.06 3.47
C ALA A 318 -30.80 -1.35 4.74
N LEU A 319 -29.81 -0.48 4.59
CA LEU A 319 -29.13 0.20 5.70
C LEU A 319 -29.41 1.71 5.67
N SER A 320 -29.74 2.29 6.86
CA SER A 320 -29.81 3.75 6.95
C SER A 320 -28.41 4.37 6.86
N PRO A 321 -28.27 5.62 6.36
CA PRO A 321 -26.97 6.31 6.34
C PRO A 321 -26.32 6.41 7.72
N ALA A 322 -27.11 6.51 8.79
CA ALA A 322 -26.61 6.54 10.17
C ALA A 322 -26.03 5.18 10.58
N ASP A 323 -26.70 4.06 10.21
CA ASP A 323 -26.21 2.71 10.46
C ASP A 323 -24.90 2.44 9.73
N VAL A 324 -24.82 2.85 8.45
CA VAL A 324 -23.62 2.66 7.63
C VAL A 324 -22.41 3.38 8.26
N GLN A 325 -22.58 4.62 8.69
CA GLN A 325 -21.50 5.38 9.35
C GLN A 325 -21.09 4.77 10.68
N LEU A 326 -22.07 4.35 11.50
CA LEU A 326 -21.80 3.67 12.77
C LEU A 326 -21.04 2.36 12.56
N PHE A 327 -21.48 1.53 11.62
CA PHE A 327 -20.87 0.24 11.33
C PHE A 327 -19.47 0.39 10.78
N TYR A 328 -19.26 1.35 9.86
CA TYR A 328 -17.95 1.70 9.33
C TYR A 328 -16.98 2.09 10.46
N GLN A 329 -17.39 3.03 11.31
CA GLN A 329 -16.56 3.47 12.43
C GLN A 329 -16.27 2.33 13.42
N THR A 330 -17.27 1.50 13.70
CA THR A 330 -17.11 0.34 14.60
C THR A 330 -16.18 -0.71 14.01
N ALA A 331 -16.23 -0.96 12.70
CA ALA A 331 -15.30 -1.86 12.02
C ALA A 331 -13.85 -1.38 12.12
N LEU A 332 -13.60 -0.07 11.89
CA LEU A 332 -12.25 0.51 11.99
C LEU A 332 -11.69 0.41 13.41
N ILE A 333 -12.51 0.72 14.42
CA ILE A 333 -12.12 0.63 15.83
C ILE A 333 -11.88 -0.84 16.21
N GLY A 334 -12.79 -1.73 15.84
CA GLY A 334 -12.69 -3.17 16.10
C GLY A 334 -11.41 -3.77 15.52
N ARG A 335 -11.07 -3.42 14.26
CA ARG A 335 -9.83 -3.83 13.62
C ARG A 335 -8.58 -3.38 14.41
N ARG A 336 -8.55 -2.12 14.83
CA ARG A 336 -7.46 -1.57 15.64
C ARG A 336 -7.32 -2.30 16.98
N ASP A 337 -8.44 -2.57 17.63
CA ASP A 337 -8.52 -3.12 18.99
C ASP A 337 -8.44 -4.67 19.00
N LEU A 338 -8.38 -5.31 17.83
CA LEU A 338 -8.34 -6.78 17.70
C LEU A 338 -7.16 -7.40 18.47
N ASN A 339 -6.01 -6.72 18.47
CA ASN A 339 -4.81 -7.17 19.19
C ASN A 339 -4.93 -7.04 20.71
N LEU A 340 -5.96 -6.35 21.22
CA LEU A 340 -6.24 -6.19 22.66
C LEU A 340 -7.27 -7.21 23.14
N ALA A 341 -7.94 -7.90 22.22
CA ALA A 341 -8.91 -8.95 22.54
C ALA A 341 -8.20 -10.23 23.04
N PRO A 342 -8.86 -11.08 23.84
CA PRO A 342 -8.31 -12.36 24.29
C PRO A 342 -7.89 -13.26 23.14
N ASP A 343 -8.66 -13.27 22.04
CA ASP A 343 -8.38 -13.90 20.78
C ASP A 343 -9.05 -13.11 19.63
N PRO A 344 -8.53 -13.22 18.38
CA PRO A 344 -9.06 -12.48 17.24
C PRO A 344 -10.53 -12.75 16.91
N LYS A 345 -11.00 -13.98 17.12
CA LYS A 345 -12.39 -14.38 16.88
C LYS A 345 -13.34 -13.63 17.80
N SER A 346 -13.09 -13.71 19.12
CA SER A 346 -13.89 -13.00 20.13
C SER A 346 -13.88 -11.48 19.89
N GLY A 347 -12.74 -10.92 19.42
CA GLY A 347 -12.64 -9.51 19.04
C GLY A 347 -13.56 -9.14 17.87
N ALA A 348 -13.62 -9.99 16.85
CA ALA A 348 -14.50 -9.81 15.70
C ALA A 348 -15.99 -9.98 16.10
N GLU A 349 -16.32 -11.03 16.87
CA GLU A 349 -17.67 -11.25 17.40
C GLU A 349 -18.16 -10.02 18.16
N MET A 350 -17.37 -9.52 19.11
CA MET A 350 -17.72 -8.33 19.88
C MET A 350 -17.86 -7.07 19.02
N THR A 351 -17.07 -6.96 17.99
CA THR A 351 -17.16 -5.82 17.04
C THR A 351 -18.49 -5.84 16.30
N LEU A 352 -18.89 -6.99 15.75
CA LEU A 352 -20.16 -7.14 15.03
C LEU A 352 -21.38 -6.99 15.97
N LEU A 353 -21.30 -7.55 17.19
CA LEU A 353 -22.36 -7.37 18.20
C LEU A 353 -22.49 -5.90 18.64
N ARG A 354 -21.40 -5.14 18.74
CA ARG A 354 -21.45 -3.70 19.01
C ARG A 354 -22.17 -2.91 17.92
N MET A 355 -22.02 -3.30 16.64
CA MET A 355 -22.75 -2.69 15.54
C MET A 355 -24.27 -2.80 15.75
N LEU A 356 -24.75 -3.98 16.18
CA LEU A 356 -26.16 -4.20 16.47
C LEU A 356 -26.62 -3.48 17.74
N ALA A 357 -25.81 -3.55 18.83
CA ALA A 357 -26.18 -3.00 20.13
C ALA A 357 -26.31 -1.46 20.13
N PHE A 358 -25.51 -0.79 19.32
CA PHE A 358 -25.49 0.68 19.24
C PHE A 358 -26.29 1.24 18.05
N ARG A 359 -27.02 0.41 17.34
CA ARG A 359 -27.86 0.84 16.22
C ARG A 359 -28.84 1.94 16.69
N PRO A 360 -28.88 3.11 16.01
CA PRO A 360 -29.82 4.17 16.37
C PRO A 360 -31.27 3.63 16.31
N ALA A 361 -32.04 3.90 17.35
CA ALA A 361 -33.46 3.54 17.34
C ALA A 361 -34.14 4.26 16.15
N ALA A 362 -34.92 3.52 15.37
CA ALA A 362 -35.74 4.15 14.33
C ALA A 362 -36.60 5.24 14.95
N PRO A 363 -36.72 6.43 14.36
CA PRO A 363 -37.61 7.47 14.87
C PRO A 363 -39.01 6.86 14.99
N ALA A 364 -39.59 6.93 16.20
CA ALA A 364 -40.94 6.46 16.42
C ALA A 364 -41.86 7.12 15.39
N PRO A 365 -42.79 6.38 14.75
CA PRO A 365 -43.72 6.96 13.81
C PRO A 365 -44.41 8.10 14.53
N ALA A 366 -44.39 9.31 13.95
CA ALA A 366 -45.07 10.50 14.48
C ALA A 366 -46.51 10.10 14.75
N ALA A 367 -46.91 10.17 16.02
CA ALA A 367 -48.28 9.91 16.41
C ALA A 367 -49.14 10.88 15.61
N SER A 368 -49.97 10.37 14.74
CA SER A 368 -50.98 11.14 14.02
C SER A 368 -51.88 11.81 15.05
N ASP A 369 -51.76 13.11 15.18
CA ASP A 369 -52.73 13.94 15.95
C ASP A 369 -54.12 13.69 15.36
N GLY A 370 -54.85 12.77 16.01
CA GLY A 370 -56.28 12.55 15.83
C GLY A 370 -57.04 13.55 16.62
N ALA A 371 -57.69 14.43 15.90
CA ALA A 371 -58.71 15.38 16.22
C ALA A 371 -59.47 15.30 17.57
N GLY A 372 -59.60 16.43 18.21
CA GLY A 372 -60.87 16.92 18.76
C GLY A 372 -61.25 16.55 20.17
N GLY A 373 -61.11 17.46 21.09
CA GLY A 373 -61.73 17.43 22.41
C GLY A 373 -61.65 18.77 23.12
N THR A 374 -62.68 19.58 22.90
CA THR A 374 -62.93 20.83 23.63
C THR A 374 -63.18 20.60 25.13
N GLY A 375 -62.56 21.36 26.02
CA GLY A 375 -62.84 21.33 27.46
C GLY A 375 -62.04 22.33 28.27
N THR A 376 -62.63 23.54 28.37
CA THR A 376 -62.68 24.57 29.43
C THR A 376 -61.71 24.44 30.63
N GLY A 377 -60.89 25.45 30.79
CA GLY A 377 -60.69 26.38 31.92
C GLY A 377 -60.23 25.81 33.27
N THR A 378 -59.08 26.32 33.72
CA THR A 378 -58.91 27.16 34.91
C THR A 378 -57.38 27.38 35.18
N SER A 379 -56.99 28.61 35.32
CA SER A 379 -55.72 29.15 35.85
C SER A 379 -55.83 29.33 37.39
N PRO A 380 -54.83 29.83 38.10
CA PRO A 380 -53.40 29.49 38.21
C PRO A 380 -53.00 29.27 39.69
N GLY A 381 -51.85 28.73 39.97
CA GLY A 381 -51.31 28.56 41.32
C GLY A 381 -49.77 28.52 41.39
N GLU A 382 -49.22 29.66 41.75
CA GLU A 382 -48.02 29.95 42.53
C GLU A 382 -46.79 29.05 42.51
N ARG A 383 -45.67 29.67 42.13
CA ARG A 383 -44.31 29.29 42.54
C ARG A 383 -44.10 29.45 44.03
N PRO A 384 -43.18 28.73 44.64
CA PRO A 384 -42.25 29.36 45.57
C PRO A 384 -40.78 29.27 45.11
N ALA A 385 -40.10 30.33 45.59
CA ALA A 385 -38.77 30.78 45.32
C ALA A 385 -37.65 29.90 45.88
N ALA A 386 -36.46 30.16 45.35
CA ALA A 386 -35.16 29.69 45.73
C ALA A 386 -34.62 30.20 47.08
N ALA A 387 -33.57 29.51 47.51
CA ALA A 387 -32.38 29.94 48.23
C ALA A 387 -32.27 29.51 49.71
N PRO A 388 -31.08 29.46 50.29
CA PRO A 388 -29.78 29.99 49.85
C PRO A 388 -28.74 28.95 49.47
#